data_050c0017dbc5f6edea3d72a663f49f21
#
_entry.id   050c0017dbc5f6edea3d72a663f49f21
#
_cell.length_a   1.000
_cell.length_b   1.000
_cell.length_c   1.000
_cell.angle_alpha   90.00
_cell.angle_beta   90.00
_cell.angle_gamma   90.00
#
_symmetry.space_group_name_H-M   'P 1'
#
loop_
_entity.id
_entity.type
_entity.pdbx_description
1 polymer ?
#
loop_
_entity_poly.entity_id
_entity_poly.type
_entity_poly.pdbx_seq_one_letter_code
_entity_poly.pdbx_strand_id
1 'polypeptide(L)'
;MAIRHQLIHQPPSVLWSVLEQPEQYGKWVVGTHDSRLLAGQWPEVGSAIEYTLRLGPKDVRGRTTVRRLERPRALELEVGSGFLGTARIAFDIRPWGEETLLLIDEHPLQGLGGALHNVALEAVLQIRHRAMLGRLAAVVDTEADIRG
;
A
#
# COMPACT_ATOMS: atom_id res chain seq x y z
N MET A 1 -15.40 3.67 -3.25
CA MET A 1 -14.96 2.45 -2.57
C MET A 1 -14.44 1.45 -3.59
N ALA A 2 -13.21 0.99 -3.44
CA ALA A 2 -12.60 0.06 -4.37
C ALA A 2 -12.06 -1.15 -3.59
N ILE A 3 -12.61 -2.32 -3.89
CA ILE A 3 -12.18 -3.57 -3.27
C ILE A 3 -11.48 -4.42 -4.33
N ARG A 4 -10.28 -4.88 -4.03
CA ARG A 4 -9.47 -5.73 -4.90
C ARG A 4 -8.92 -6.90 -4.13
N HIS A 5 -8.64 -7.97 -4.83
CA HIS A 5 -8.00 -9.13 -4.24
C HIS A 5 -6.85 -9.62 -5.12
N GLN A 6 -5.89 -10.26 -4.50
CA GLN A 6 -4.72 -10.81 -5.17
C GLN A 6 -4.28 -12.09 -4.45
N LEU A 7 -4.11 -13.16 -5.20
CA LEU A 7 -3.48 -14.37 -4.68
C LEU A 7 -1.97 -14.18 -4.76
N ILE A 8 -1.31 -14.36 -3.64
CA ILE A 8 0.15 -14.28 -3.54
C ILE A 8 0.66 -15.69 -3.27
N HIS A 9 1.58 -16.18 -4.10
CA HIS A 9 2.06 -17.57 -4.06
C HIS A 9 3.11 -17.82 -2.98
N GLN A 10 3.00 -17.09 -1.87
CA GLN A 10 3.88 -17.23 -0.71
C GLN A 10 3.04 -17.15 0.55
N PRO A 11 3.51 -17.75 1.66
CA PRO A 11 2.75 -17.68 2.92
C PRO A 11 2.71 -16.27 3.49
N PRO A 12 1.73 -15.97 4.39
CA PRO A 12 1.59 -14.63 4.97
C PRO A 12 2.86 -14.07 5.62
N SER A 13 3.70 -14.92 6.18
CA SER A 13 4.96 -14.46 6.81
C SER A 13 5.88 -13.78 5.82
N VAL A 14 5.94 -14.22 4.57
CA VAL A 14 6.76 -13.59 3.54
C VAL A 14 6.16 -12.25 3.12
N LEU A 15 4.83 -12.17 2.96
CA LEU A 15 4.16 -10.91 2.70
C LEU A 15 4.47 -9.89 3.81
N TRP A 16 4.34 -10.29 5.07
CA TRP A 16 4.62 -9.41 6.20
C TRP A 16 6.06 -8.93 6.22
N SER A 17 7.01 -9.77 5.83
CA SER A 17 8.42 -9.35 5.79
C SER A 17 8.65 -8.21 4.79
N VAL A 18 7.85 -8.12 3.72
CA VAL A 18 7.89 -7.01 2.78
C VAL A 18 7.15 -5.79 3.36
N LEU A 19 5.95 -5.99 3.90
CA LEU A 19 5.16 -4.89 4.45
C LEU A 19 5.84 -4.19 5.62
N GLU A 20 6.67 -4.90 6.36
CA GLU A 20 7.38 -4.37 7.53
C GLU A 20 8.63 -3.56 7.17
N GLN A 21 9.01 -3.49 5.90
CA GLN A 21 10.22 -2.78 5.46
C GLN A 21 9.85 -1.45 4.82
N PRO A 22 10.08 -0.31 5.50
CA PRO A 22 9.73 1.01 4.95
C PRO A 22 10.37 1.29 3.60
N GLU A 23 11.59 0.83 3.39
CA GLU A 23 12.34 1.06 2.17
C GLU A 23 11.75 0.31 0.98
N GLN A 24 10.99 -0.75 1.22
CA GLN A 24 10.35 -1.53 0.16
C GLN A 24 9.07 -0.88 -0.35
N TYR A 25 8.51 0.06 0.41
CA TYR A 25 7.24 0.72 0.06
C TYR A 25 7.25 1.27 -1.36
N GLY A 26 8.31 1.97 -1.74
CA GLY A 26 8.43 2.54 -3.07
C GLY A 26 8.54 1.51 -4.20
N LYS A 27 8.81 0.26 -3.88
CA LYS A 27 8.94 -0.80 -4.89
C LYS A 27 7.58 -1.35 -5.31
N TRP A 28 6.59 -1.34 -4.43
CA TRP A 28 5.29 -1.93 -4.75
C TRP A 28 4.16 -0.90 -4.87
N VAL A 29 4.30 0.29 -4.34
CA VAL A 29 3.29 1.35 -4.50
C VAL A 29 3.58 2.11 -5.80
N VAL A 30 2.66 2.00 -6.76
CA VAL A 30 2.84 2.57 -8.10
C VAL A 30 2.98 4.09 -8.06
N GLY A 31 4.00 4.60 -8.74
CA GLY A 31 4.25 6.04 -8.84
C GLY A 31 5.10 6.59 -7.71
N THR A 32 5.39 5.80 -6.67
CA THR A 32 6.21 6.26 -5.57
C THR A 32 7.67 5.83 -5.72
N HIS A 33 8.56 6.60 -5.13
CA HIS A 33 9.97 6.26 -5.01
C HIS A 33 10.52 6.93 -3.75
N ASP A 34 11.74 6.55 -3.35
CA ASP A 34 12.42 7.12 -2.19
C ASP A 34 11.62 7.05 -0.90
N SER A 35 11.03 5.88 -0.62
CA SER A 35 10.32 5.69 0.64
C SER A 35 11.29 5.50 1.80
N ARG A 36 10.98 6.10 2.94
CA ARG A 36 11.80 6.00 4.15
C ARG A 36 10.96 6.20 5.40
N LEU A 37 11.44 5.68 6.50
CA LEU A 37 10.78 5.88 7.79
C LEU A 37 10.85 7.36 8.18
N LEU A 38 9.69 7.95 8.49
CA LEU A 38 9.58 9.33 8.92
C LEU A 38 9.46 9.45 10.44
N ALA A 39 8.68 8.57 11.06
CA ALA A 39 8.42 8.62 12.50
C ALA A 39 8.03 7.26 13.03
N GLY A 40 8.38 6.97 14.26
CA GLY A 40 7.99 5.78 14.99
C GLY A 40 8.76 4.52 14.56
N GLN A 41 8.18 3.38 14.83
CA GLN A 41 8.72 2.07 14.46
C GLN A 41 7.72 1.37 13.54
N TRP A 42 8.03 1.34 12.25
CA TRP A 42 7.15 0.77 11.26
C TRP A 42 7.04 -0.76 11.41
N PRO A 43 5.86 -1.36 11.35
CA PRO A 43 4.55 -0.75 11.07
C PRO A 43 3.67 -0.53 12.31
N GLU A 44 4.23 -0.13 13.42
CA GLU A 44 3.46 0.14 14.62
C GLU A 44 2.45 1.27 14.39
N VAL A 45 1.32 1.22 15.11
CA VAL A 45 0.28 2.25 14.98
C VAL A 45 0.89 3.62 15.30
N GLY A 46 0.63 4.60 14.43
CA GLY A 46 1.17 5.94 14.54
C GLY A 46 2.49 6.14 13.82
N SER A 47 3.18 5.06 13.42
CA SER A 47 4.40 5.20 12.63
C SER A 47 4.07 5.67 11.22
N ALA A 48 5.04 6.30 10.56
CA ALA A 48 4.82 6.90 9.25
C ALA A 48 6.02 6.74 8.34
N ILE A 49 5.73 6.60 7.05
CA ILE A 49 6.70 6.58 5.97
C ILE A 49 6.49 7.83 5.13
N GLU A 50 7.58 8.50 4.76
CA GLU A 50 7.57 9.57 3.77
C GLU A 50 8.01 8.97 2.42
N TYR A 51 7.37 9.39 1.35
CA TYR A 51 7.70 8.94 0.01
C TYR A 51 7.54 10.07 -0.98
N THR A 52 8.11 9.91 -2.17
CA THR A 52 7.93 10.83 -3.28
C THR A 52 7.03 10.18 -4.32
N LEU A 53 5.96 10.89 -4.69
CA LEU A 53 5.02 10.46 -5.71
C LEU A 53 5.29 11.22 -6.99
N ARG A 54 5.54 10.51 -8.09
CA ARG A 54 5.78 11.15 -9.37
C ARG A 54 4.48 11.33 -10.14
N LEU A 55 4.17 12.59 -10.46
CA LEU A 55 2.98 12.99 -11.20
C LEU A 55 3.42 13.73 -12.48
N GLY A 56 3.64 12.96 -13.57
CA GLY A 56 4.18 13.54 -14.78
C GLY A 56 5.56 14.15 -14.54
N PRO A 57 5.77 15.44 -14.84
CA PRO A 57 7.06 16.09 -14.60
C PRO A 57 7.28 16.54 -13.16
N LYS A 58 6.28 16.40 -12.28
CA LYS A 58 6.35 16.89 -10.90
C LYS A 58 6.49 15.76 -9.90
N ASP A 59 7.26 16.00 -8.85
CA ASP A 59 7.33 15.13 -7.69
C ASP A 59 6.57 15.77 -6.53
N VAL A 60 5.75 14.97 -5.86
CA VAL A 60 4.96 15.41 -4.72
C VAL A 60 5.30 14.52 -3.54
N ARG A 61 5.56 15.10 -2.38
CA ARG A 61 5.81 14.32 -1.18
C ARG A 61 4.50 13.86 -0.57
N GLY A 62 4.51 12.59 -0.15
CA GLY A 62 3.38 11.99 0.52
C GLY A 62 3.80 11.33 1.82
N ARG A 63 2.80 10.99 2.62
CA ARG A 63 2.99 10.30 3.89
C ARG A 63 1.98 9.18 4.01
N THR A 64 2.45 8.05 4.52
CA THR A 64 1.60 6.93 4.90
C THR A 64 1.75 6.69 6.38
N THR A 65 0.64 6.72 7.12
CA THR A 65 0.63 6.50 8.57
C THR A 65 -0.17 5.25 8.89
N VAL A 66 0.36 4.41 9.78
CA VAL A 66 -0.36 3.21 10.23
C VAL A 66 -1.46 3.61 11.19
N ARG A 67 -2.70 3.21 10.88
CA ARG A 67 -3.87 3.47 11.73
C ARG A 67 -4.37 2.23 12.45
N ARG A 68 -4.06 1.05 11.93
CA ARG A 68 -4.44 -0.22 12.56
C ARG A 68 -3.41 -1.28 12.21
N LEU A 69 -3.04 -2.07 13.19
CA LEU A 69 -2.12 -3.20 13.00
C LEU A 69 -2.64 -4.39 13.83
N GLU A 70 -2.99 -5.47 13.15
CA GLU A 70 -3.39 -6.74 13.77
C GLU A 70 -2.69 -7.89 13.04
N ARG A 71 -1.45 -8.17 13.44
CA ARG A 71 -0.72 -9.26 12.83
C ARG A 71 -1.36 -10.60 13.16
N PRO A 72 -1.38 -11.51 12.22
CA PRO A 72 -0.95 -11.42 10.83
C PRO A 72 -2.07 -11.09 9.85
N ARG A 73 -3.18 -10.54 10.30
CA ARG A 73 -4.44 -10.48 9.57
C ARG A 73 -4.77 -9.14 8.94
N ALA A 74 -4.39 -8.03 9.57
CA ALA A 74 -4.87 -6.72 9.13
C ALA A 74 -3.84 -5.62 9.29
N LEU A 75 -3.84 -4.71 8.32
CA LEU A 75 -3.04 -3.49 8.35
C LEU A 75 -3.86 -2.39 7.69
N GLU A 76 -4.06 -1.27 8.38
CA GLU A 76 -4.73 -0.12 7.78
C GLU A 76 -3.80 1.07 7.75
N LEU A 77 -3.72 1.70 6.59
CA LEU A 77 -2.87 2.83 6.32
C LEU A 77 -3.69 4.04 5.93
N GLU A 78 -3.27 5.21 6.39
CA GLU A 78 -3.80 6.48 5.90
C GLU A 78 -2.73 7.12 5.02
N VAL A 79 -3.07 7.30 3.75
CA VAL A 79 -2.14 7.81 2.74
C VAL A 79 -2.54 9.23 2.38
N GLY A 80 -1.60 10.17 2.46
CA GLY A 80 -1.85 11.57 2.13
C GLY A 80 -0.78 12.12 1.21
N SER A 81 -1.18 12.88 0.20
CA SER A 81 -0.29 13.46 -0.79
C SER A 81 -0.66 14.94 -1.03
N GLY A 82 -0.53 15.76 0.02
CA GLY A 82 -0.78 17.18 -0.08
C GLY A 82 -2.14 17.51 -0.69
N PHE A 83 -2.14 18.22 -1.82
CA PHE A 83 -3.38 18.66 -2.47
C PHE A 83 -4.23 17.53 -3.04
N LEU A 84 -3.66 16.34 -3.20
CA LEU A 84 -4.42 15.19 -3.69
C LEU A 84 -5.36 14.61 -2.63
N GLY A 85 -5.25 15.06 -1.38
CA GLY A 85 -6.08 14.61 -0.30
C GLY A 85 -5.56 13.36 0.37
N THR A 86 -6.42 12.70 1.14
CA THR A 86 -6.07 11.51 1.91
C THR A 86 -7.02 10.36 1.58
N ALA A 87 -6.51 9.15 1.78
CA ALA A 87 -7.29 7.94 1.60
C ALA A 87 -6.89 6.93 2.67
N ARG A 88 -7.82 6.05 3.04
CA ARG A 88 -7.54 4.93 3.93
C ARG A 88 -7.46 3.66 3.09
N ILE A 89 -6.41 2.89 3.28
CA ILE A 89 -6.23 1.61 2.60
C ILE A 89 -6.19 0.52 3.66
N ALA A 90 -7.12 -0.41 3.60
CA ALA A 90 -7.19 -1.53 4.51
C ALA A 90 -6.71 -2.80 3.80
N PHE A 91 -5.72 -3.46 4.41
CA PHE A 91 -5.23 -4.76 3.95
C PHE A 91 -5.83 -5.85 4.85
N ASP A 92 -6.49 -6.82 4.22
CA ASP A 92 -6.99 -8.02 4.88
C ASP A 92 -6.18 -9.21 4.34
N ILE A 93 -5.42 -9.84 5.22
CA ILE A 93 -4.44 -10.86 4.84
C ILE A 93 -4.92 -12.19 5.36
N ARG A 94 -5.21 -13.12 4.45
CA ARG A 94 -5.77 -14.42 4.79
C ARG A 94 -4.87 -15.54 4.31
N PRO A 95 -4.58 -16.53 5.16
CA PRO A 95 -3.90 -17.73 4.67
C PRO A 95 -4.81 -18.48 3.70
N TRP A 96 -4.22 -19.00 2.64
CA TRP A 96 -4.93 -19.74 1.59
C TRP A 96 -4.12 -20.96 1.23
N GLY A 97 -4.22 -22.01 2.05
CA GLY A 97 -3.30 -23.14 1.99
C GLY A 97 -1.92 -22.68 2.43
N GLU A 98 -0.92 -22.88 1.58
CA GLU A 98 0.45 -22.39 1.80
C GLU A 98 0.68 -21.03 1.14
N GLU A 99 -0.37 -20.44 0.61
CA GLU A 99 -0.32 -19.16 -0.07
C GLU A 99 -1.07 -18.10 0.72
N THR A 100 -1.23 -16.92 0.16
CA THR A 100 -1.92 -15.80 0.81
C THR A 100 -2.96 -15.20 -0.12
N LEU A 101 -4.17 -15.02 0.39
CA LEU A 101 -5.18 -14.20 -0.26
C LEU A 101 -5.16 -12.83 0.38
N LEU A 102 -4.76 -11.82 -0.40
CA LEU A 102 -4.72 -10.44 0.03
C LEU A 102 -5.92 -9.69 -0.54
N LEU A 103 -6.68 -9.06 0.36
CA LEU A 103 -7.76 -8.16 -0.05
C LEU A 103 -7.37 -6.76 0.37
N ILE A 104 -7.62 -5.78 -0.50
CA ILE A 104 -7.46 -4.38 -0.16
C ILE A 104 -8.74 -3.62 -0.42
N ASP A 105 -9.02 -2.65 0.44
CA ASP A 105 -10.17 -1.78 0.35
C ASP A 105 -9.70 -0.34 0.56
N GLU A 106 -10.01 0.54 -0.38
CA GLU A 106 -9.61 1.94 -0.30
C GLU A 106 -10.82 2.85 -0.20
N HIS A 107 -10.73 3.80 0.74
CA HIS A 107 -11.74 4.82 0.95
C HIS A 107 -11.11 6.20 0.89
N PRO A 108 -11.52 7.07 -0.05
CA PRO A 108 -11.10 8.47 0.01
C PRO A 108 -11.67 9.12 1.25
N LEU A 109 -10.84 9.90 1.96
CA LEU A 109 -11.24 10.56 3.20
C LEU A 109 -11.48 12.05 3.01
N GLN A 110 -10.49 12.79 2.49
CA GLN A 110 -10.54 14.23 2.38
C GLN A 110 -9.79 14.71 1.15
N GLY A 111 -9.98 15.99 0.84
CA GLY A 111 -9.23 16.70 -0.15
C GLY A 111 -9.80 16.57 -1.55
N LEU A 112 -8.96 16.82 -2.54
CA LEU A 112 -9.36 16.88 -3.93
C LEU A 112 -9.95 15.57 -4.42
N GLY A 113 -9.38 14.44 -3.99
CA GLY A 113 -9.89 13.13 -4.37
C GLY A 113 -11.32 12.90 -3.93
N GLY A 114 -11.70 13.37 -2.73
CA GLY A 114 -13.07 13.29 -2.23
C GLY A 114 -14.01 14.24 -2.95
N ALA A 115 -13.52 15.44 -3.28
CA ALA A 115 -14.33 16.47 -3.94
C ALA A 115 -14.55 16.18 -5.43
N LEU A 116 -13.57 15.58 -6.09
CA LEU A 116 -13.63 15.26 -7.52
C LEU A 116 -13.92 13.79 -7.78
N HIS A 117 -14.80 13.24 -7.00
CA HIS A 117 -15.16 11.85 -7.09
C HIS A 117 -15.99 11.60 -8.36
N ASN A 118 -15.30 11.26 -9.45
CA ASN A 118 -15.94 11.02 -10.74
C ASN A 118 -15.43 9.70 -11.35
N VAL A 119 -16.10 9.29 -12.42
CA VAL A 119 -15.81 8.00 -13.08
C VAL A 119 -14.37 7.90 -13.56
N ALA A 120 -13.82 8.99 -14.10
CA ALA A 120 -12.45 9.00 -14.62
C ALA A 120 -11.45 8.81 -13.50
N LEU A 121 -11.64 9.49 -12.37
CA LEU A 121 -10.75 9.35 -11.21
C LEU A 121 -10.83 7.93 -10.64
N GLU A 122 -12.02 7.37 -10.50
CA GLU A 122 -12.18 5.99 -10.03
C GLU A 122 -11.49 4.99 -10.96
N ALA A 123 -11.60 5.19 -12.28
CA ALA A 123 -10.94 4.31 -13.24
C ALA A 123 -9.42 4.34 -13.07
N VAL A 124 -8.84 5.53 -12.89
CA VAL A 124 -7.39 5.68 -12.66
C VAL A 124 -6.98 4.99 -11.36
N LEU A 125 -7.74 5.18 -10.29
CA LEU A 125 -7.44 4.54 -8.99
C LEU A 125 -7.50 3.01 -9.11
N GLN A 126 -8.48 2.47 -9.82
CA GLN A 126 -8.59 1.03 -9.99
C GLN A 126 -7.43 0.44 -10.79
N ILE A 127 -6.98 1.14 -11.83
CA ILE A 127 -5.82 0.70 -12.61
C ILE A 127 -4.57 0.70 -11.73
N ARG A 128 -4.39 1.74 -10.92
CA ARG A 128 -3.23 1.84 -10.01
C ARG A 128 -3.23 0.73 -8.97
N HIS A 129 -4.38 0.40 -8.42
CA HIS A 129 -4.50 -0.67 -7.43
C HIS A 129 -4.15 -2.03 -8.01
N ARG A 130 -4.61 -2.29 -9.22
CA ARG A 130 -4.28 -3.55 -9.90
C ARG A 130 -2.78 -3.68 -10.12
N ALA A 131 -2.14 -2.62 -10.60
CA ALA A 131 -0.71 -2.59 -10.82
C ALA A 131 0.06 -2.72 -9.49
N MET A 132 -0.42 -2.07 -8.44
CA MET A 132 0.17 -2.14 -7.10
C MET A 132 0.17 -3.56 -6.57
N LEU A 133 -0.97 -4.26 -6.66
CA LEU A 133 -1.07 -5.64 -6.18
C LEU A 133 -0.16 -6.57 -6.95
N GLY A 134 -0.04 -6.40 -8.26
CA GLY A 134 0.88 -7.18 -9.07
C GLY A 134 2.33 -6.93 -8.70
N ARG A 135 2.70 -5.69 -8.44
CA ARG A 135 4.05 -5.34 -7.98
C ARG A 135 4.34 -5.92 -6.59
N LEU A 136 3.37 -5.83 -5.70
CA LEU A 136 3.52 -6.39 -4.36
C LEU A 136 3.76 -7.90 -4.43
N ALA A 137 2.99 -8.61 -5.25
CA ALA A 137 3.18 -10.04 -5.45
C ALA A 137 4.59 -10.36 -5.96
N ALA A 138 5.09 -9.58 -6.93
CA ALA A 138 6.43 -9.76 -7.48
C ALA A 138 7.52 -9.49 -6.45
N VAL A 139 7.36 -8.43 -5.64
CA VAL A 139 8.32 -8.11 -4.57
C VAL A 139 8.33 -9.22 -3.52
N VAL A 140 7.17 -9.78 -3.17
CA VAL A 140 7.06 -10.88 -2.21
C VAL A 140 7.76 -12.13 -2.74
N ASP A 141 7.61 -12.44 -4.03
CA ASP A 141 8.32 -13.58 -4.63
C ASP A 141 9.84 -13.39 -4.59
N THR A 142 10.30 -12.17 -4.87
CA THR A 142 11.74 -11.85 -4.79
C THR A 142 12.26 -12.00 -3.36
N GLU A 143 11.48 -11.55 -2.37
CA GLU A 143 11.84 -11.68 -0.95
C GLU A 143 11.95 -13.17 -0.55
N ALA A 144 11.04 -14.00 -1.04
CA ALA A 144 11.06 -15.43 -0.79
C ALA A 144 12.34 -16.08 -1.34
N ASP A 145 12.76 -15.68 -2.55
CA ASP A 145 13.99 -16.17 -3.17
C ASP A 145 15.22 -15.78 -2.37
N ILE A 146 15.25 -14.55 -1.85
CA ILE A 146 16.36 -14.07 -1.01
C ILE A 146 16.43 -14.85 0.31
N ARG A 147 15.28 -15.16 0.91
CA ARG A 147 15.21 -15.86 2.18
C ARG A 147 15.40 -17.37 2.03
N GLY A 148 14.97 -17.90 0.91
CA GLY A 148 15.06 -19.30 0.60
C GLY A 148 16.46 -19.72 0.24
#